data_e753138f3fa7049a792bc3c7dced4f75
#
_entry.id   e753138f3fa7049a792bc3c7dced4f75
#
_cell.length_a   1.000
_cell.length_b   1.000
_cell.length_c   1.000
_cell.angle_alpha   90.00
_cell.angle_beta   90.00
_cell.angle_gamma   90.00
#
_symmetry.space_group_name_H-M   'P 1'
#
loop_
_entity.id
_entity.type
_entity.pdbx_description
1 polymer ?
#
loop_
_entity_poly.entity_id
_entity_poly.type
_entity_poly.pdbx_seq_one_letter_code
_entity_poly.pdbx_strand_id
1 'polypeptide(L)'
;MKIIRNTIAAIAFASIASFNLMAEDSKKDIVDTAVGNGNFKTLAAALTAAGLVDTLKGEGPFTVFAPNDAAFAKLPKETLASLLKPENKAQLTDILTYHVVSGAVPAKVAVTLKEANAVNKKTINVSKKDGGLFLNKSKVIATDIKASNGIIHVIDSVLLPPAKKTAKVSQAK
;
A
#
# COMPACT_ATOMS: atom_id res chain seq x y z
N MET A 1 82.51 15.01 10.06
CA MET A 1 82.50 13.65 10.59
C MET A 1 81.28 13.50 11.45
N LYS A 2 80.33 12.84 11.01
CA LYS A 2 79.32 11.99 11.65
C LYS A 2 78.03 12.00 10.84
N ILE A 3 77.90 10.94 10.15
CA ILE A 3 76.75 10.62 9.31
C ILE A 3 75.59 10.20 10.19
N ILE A 4 74.50 10.93 10.17
CA ILE A 4 73.26 10.51 10.82
C ILE A 4 72.36 9.97 9.73
N ARG A 5 72.17 8.66 9.73
CA ARG A 5 71.29 7.92 8.84
C ARG A 5 69.87 8.04 9.36
N ASN A 6 69.06 8.81 8.68
CA ASN A 6 67.65 8.95 8.99
C ASN A 6 66.90 7.77 8.37
N THR A 7 66.46 6.85 9.22
CA THR A 7 65.58 5.77 8.86
C THR A 7 64.15 6.31 8.83
N ILE A 8 63.62 6.46 7.64
CA ILE A 8 62.23 6.81 7.41
C ILE A 8 61.41 5.52 7.66
N ALA A 9 60.70 5.48 8.78
CA ALA A 9 59.72 4.47 9.02
C ALA A 9 58.48 4.78 8.22
N ALA A 10 58.23 3.99 7.18
CA ALA A 10 57.02 4.01 6.42
C ALA A 10 55.88 3.45 7.28
N ILE A 11 55.03 4.31 7.79
CA ILE A 11 53.76 3.91 8.42
C ILE A 11 52.79 3.65 7.27
N ALA A 12 52.58 2.40 6.99
CA ALA A 12 51.53 1.96 6.10
C ALA A 12 50.18 2.19 6.84
N PHE A 13 49.48 3.25 6.45
CA PHE A 13 48.09 3.50 6.85
C PHE A 13 47.22 2.53 6.07
N ALA A 14 47.00 1.36 6.62
CA ALA A 14 45.95 0.48 6.14
C ALA A 14 44.60 1.12 6.51
N SER A 15 44.08 1.94 5.61
CA SER A 15 42.67 2.33 5.62
C SER A 15 41.84 1.06 5.44
N ILE A 16 41.44 0.48 6.54
CA ILE A 16 40.34 -0.44 6.57
C ILE A 16 39.11 0.44 6.33
N ALA A 17 38.78 0.65 5.06
CA ALA A 17 37.46 1.07 4.69
C ALA A 17 36.51 -0.02 5.20
N SER A 18 35.99 0.16 6.40
CA SER A 18 34.80 -0.54 6.84
C SER A 18 33.71 -0.17 5.84
N PHE A 19 33.62 -0.97 4.79
CA PHE A 19 32.45 -1.02 3.97
C PHE A 19 31.36 -1.50 4.89
N ASN A 20 30.68 -0.56 5.55
CA ASN A 20 29.38 -0.79 6.08
C ASN A 20 28.54 -1.22 4.88
N LEU A 21 28.48 -2.54 4.70
CA LEU A 21 27.40 -3.16 3.97
C LEU A 21 26.17 -2.91 4.85
N MET A 22 25.71 -1.67 4.89
CA MET A 22 24.32 -1.41 5.14
C MET A 22 23.66 -2.14 3.98
N ALA A 23 23.08 -3.31 4.32
CA ALA A 23 22.07 -3.89 3.48
C ALA A 23 21.23 -2.71 2.99
N GLU A 24 21.32 -2.39 1.72
CA GLU A 24 20.26 -1.71 1.03
C GLU A 24 19.06 -2.60 1.30
N ASP A 25 18.34 -2.27 2.33
CA ASP A 25 16.96 -2.60 2.46
C ASP A 25 16.37 -2.04 1.18
N SER A 26 16.34 -2.91 0.17
CA SER A 26 15.80 -2.60 -1.14
C SER A 26 14.45 -2.07 -0.81
N LYS A 27 14.27 -0.75 -0.87
CA LYS A 27 13.07 -0.07 -0.40
C LYS A 27 11.94 -0.58 -1.27
N LYS A 28 11.37 -1.70 -0.85
CA LYS A 28 10.27 -2.36 -1.53
C LYS A 28 9.14 -1.36 -1.57
N ASP A 29 8.64 -1.11 -2.76
CA ASP A 29 7.46 -0.28 -2.92
C ASP A 29 6.22 -0.95 -2.32
N ILE A 30 5.10 -0.27 -2.34
CA ILE A 30 3.83 -0.78 -1.81
C ILE A 30 3.46 -2.13 -2.45
N VAL A 31 3.67 -2.27 -3.77
CA VAL A 31 3.32 -3.48 -4.50
C VAL A 31 4.26 -4.63 -4.12
N ASP A 32 5.56 -4.39 -4.12
CA ASP A 32 6.57 -5.39 -3.77
C ASP A 32 6.46 -5.82 -2.30
N THR A 33 6.13 -4.89 -1.41
CA THR A 33 5.87 -5.17 0.00
C THR A 33 4.62 -6.04 0.17
N ALA A 34 3.55 -5.74 -0.55
CA ALA A 34 2.32 -6.52 -0.51
C ALA A 34 2.55 -7.93 -1.08
N VAL A 35 3.17 -8.05 -2.26
CA VAL A 35 3.46 -9.35 -2.88
C VAL A 35 4.40 -10.20 -2.01
N GLY A 36 5.43 -9.57 -1.44
CA GLY A 36 6.40 -10.26 -0.58
C GLY A 36 5.82 -10.79 0.74
N ASN A 37 4.70 -10.26 1.18
CA ASN A 37 4.04 -10.67 2.43
C ASN A 37 3.22 -11.98 2.28
N GLY A 38 2.99 -12.45 1.04
CA GLY A 38 2.32 -13.73 0.76
C GLY A 38 0.80 -13.79 1.01
N ASN A 39 0.24 -12.81 1.72
CA ASN A 39 -1.17 -12.76 2.10
C ASN A 39 -2.03 -11.88 1.18
N PHE A 40 -1.48 -11.39 0.09
CA PHE A 40 -2.12 -10.43 -0.82
C PHE A 40 -2.05 -10.88 -2.28
N LYS A 41 -2.07 -12.19 -2.51
CA LYS A 41 -2.01 -12.78 -3.86
C LYS A 41 -3.18 -12.31 -4.73
N THR A 42 -4.37 -12.31 -4.16
CA THR A 42 -5.58 -11.86 -4.84
C THR A 42 -5.54 -10.36 -5.15
N LEU A 43 -5.02 -9.56 -4.21
CA LEU A 43 -4.84 -8.12 -4.43
C LEU A 43 -3.83 -7.85 -5.55
N ALA A 44 -2.70 -8.55 -5.57
CA ALA A 44 -1.69 -8.41 -6.61
C ALA A 44 -2.24 -8.77 -8.01
N ALA A 45 -3.00 -9.87 -8.09
CA ALA A 45 -3.69 -10.26 -9.33
C ALA A 45 -4.70 -9.19 -9.78
N ALA A 46 -5.47 -8.63 -8.83
CA ALA A 46 -6.43 -7.56 -9.12
C ALA A 46 -5.75 -6.28 -9.60
N LEU A 47 -4.62 -5.88 -8.99
CA LEU A 47 -3.85 -4.70 -9.41
C LEU A 47 -3.28 -4.89 -10.82
N THR A 48 -2.79 -6.08 -11.14
CA THR A 48 -2.29 -6.43 -12.47
C THR A 48 -3.41 -6.40 -13.50
N ALA A 49 -4.55 -6.99 -13.20
CA ALA A 49 -5.72 -7.00 -14.09
C ALA A 49 -6.27 -5.58 -14.34
N ALA A 50 -6.23 -4.73 -13.33
CA ALA A 50 -6.63 -3.33 -13.45
C ALA A 50 -5.60 -2.46 -14.18
N GLY A 51 -4.33 -2.89 -14.27
CA GLY A 51 -3.22 -2.09 -14.80
C GLY A 51 -2.81 -0.95 -13.88
N LEU A 52 -2.96 -1.13 -12.57
CA LEU A 52 -2.65 -0.12 -11.54
C LEU A 52 -1.28 -0.34 -10.89
N VAL A 53 -0.56 -1.39 -11.26
CA VAL A 53 0.75 -1.72 -10.68
C VAL A 53 1.72 -0.55 -10.86
N ASP A 54 1.86 -0.02 -12.07
CA ASP A 54 2.76 1.10 -12.36
C ASP A 54 2.33 2.38 -11.65
N THR A 55 1.03 2.60 -11.53
CA THR A 55 0.48 3.76 -10.79
C THR A 55 0.86 3.70 -9.32
N LEU A 56 0.81 2.51 -8.70
CA LEU A 56 1.16 2.33 -7.29
C LEU A 56 2.68 2.20 -7.05
N LYS A 57 3.46 1.93 -8.09
CA LYS A 57 4.93 1.99 -8.08
C LYS A 57 5.47 3.40 -8.29
N GLY A 58 4.61 4.32 -8.71
CA GLY A 58 4.96 5.73 -8.91
C GLY A 58 5.38 6.44 -7.63
N GLU A 59 5.83 7.67 -7.81
CA GLU A 59 6.25 8.54 -6.72
C GLU A 59 5.05 8.86 -5.82
N GLY A 60 5.12 8.36 -4.55
CA GLY A 60 4.15 8.64 -3.52
C GLY A 60 4.32 10.01 -2.89
N PRO A 61 3.84 10.23 -1.69
CA PRO A 61 3.40 9.19 -0.76
C PRO A 61 1.96 8.72 -0.97
N PHE A 62 1.76 7.41 -0.84
CA PHE A 62 0.43 6.79 -0.87
C PHE A 62 0.13 6.06 0.43
N THR A 63 -1.14 5.99 0.78
CA THR A 63 -1.62 5.09 1.82
C THR A 63 -2.56 4.07 1.17
N VAL A 64 -2.22 2.80 1.29
CA VAL A 64 -3.00 1.71 0.70
C VAL A 64 -3.65 0.89 1.81
N PHE A 65 -4.97 0.78 1.75
CA PHE A 65 -5.74 -0.13 2.58
C PHE A 65 -5.82 -1.48 1.88
N ALA A 66 -4.88 -2.37 2.18
CA ALA A 66 -4.72 -3.66 1.52
C ALA A 66 -5.62 -4.72 2.14
N PRO A 67 -6.68 -5.19 1.46
CA PRO A 67 -7.41 -6.36 1.88
C PRO A 67 -6.56 -7.61 1.70
N ASN A 68 -6.49 -8.46 2.72
CA ASN A 68 -5.80 -9.74 2.63
C ASN A 68 -6.65 -10.77 1.85
N ASP A 69 -6.07 -11.93 1.54
CA ASP A 69 -6.80 -12.98 0.81
C ASP A 69 -8.05 -13.46 1.55
N ALA A 70 -8.03 -13.45 2.90
CA ALA A 70 -9.22 -13.75 3.71
C ALA A 70 -10.31 -12.67 3.57
N ALA A 71 -9.96 -11.41 3.33
CA ALA A 71 -10.91 -10.35 3.05
C ALA A 71 -11.63 -10.57 1.71
N PHE A 72 -10.88 -11.02 0.70
CA PHE A 72 -11.48 -11.40 -0.58
C PHE A 72 -12.34 -12.66 -0.48
N ALA A 73 -11.98 -13.61 0.39
CA ALA A 73 -12.78 -14.80 0.62
C ALA A 73 -14.17 -14.51 1.25
N LYS A 74 -14.33 -13.35 1.89
CA LYS A 74 -15.64 -12.88 2.38
C LYS A 74 -16.57 -12.39 1.26
N LEU A 75 -16.02 -12.07 0.09
CA LEU A 75 -16.82 -11.72 -1.08
C LEU A 75 -17.40 -12.99 -1.72
N PRO A 76 -18.62 -12.91 -2.29
CA PRO A 76 -19.13 -13.98 -3.14
C PRO A 76 -18.13 -14.26 -4.28
N LYS A 77 -17.81 -15.53 -4.47
CA LYS A 77 -16.86 -15.97 -5.52
C LYS A 77 -17.25 -15.45 -6.91
N GLU A 78 -18.54 -15.40 -7.17
CA GLU A 78 -19.11 -14.86 -8.41
C GLU A 78 -18.79 -13.37 -8.58
N THR A 79 -18.87 -12.60 -7.49
CA THR A 79 -18.54 -11.17 -7.51
C THR A 79 -17.05 -10.96 -7.78
N LEU A 80 -16.17 -11.71 -7.13
CA LEU A 80 -14.74 -11.64 -7.35
C LEU A 80 -14.38 -12.04 -8.78
N ALA A 81 -14.91 -13.17 -9.26
CA ALA A 81 -14.70 -13.63 -10.63
C ALA A 81 -15.23 -12.61 -11.66
N SER A 82 -16.38 -11.99 -11.37
CA SER A 82 -16.93 -10.94 -12.23
C SER A 82 -16.03 -9.71 -12.27
N LEU A 83 -15.52 -9.25 -11.11
CA LEU A 83 -14.65 -8.08 -11.03
C LEU A 83 -13.31 -8.27 -11.77
N LEU A 84 -12.80 -9.50 -11.81
CA LEU A 84 -11.56 -9.81 -12.52
C LEU A 84 -11.72 -9.95 -14.04
N LYS A 85 -12.96 -9.93 -14.54
CA LYS A 85 -13.21 -9.95 -15.98
C LYS A 85 -12.78 -8.64 -16.64
N PRO A 86 -12.20 -8.69 -17.84
CA PRO A 86 -11.77 -7.49 -18.56
C PRO A 86 -12.93 -6.50 -18.83
N GLU A 87 -14.16 -7.01 -18.96
CA GLU A 87 -15.39 -6.21 -19.13
C GLU A 87 -15.64 -5.30 -17.92
N ASN A 88 -15.24 -5.73 -16.71
CA ASN A 88 -15.46 -5.02 -15.47
C ASN A 88 -14.20 -4.29 -14.97
N LYS A 89 -13.18 -4.14 -15.83
CA LYS A 89 -11.92 -3.46 -15.48
C LYS A 89 -12.14 -2.08 -14.87
N ALA A 90 -13.08 -1.31 -15.41
CA ALA A 90 -13.40 0.03 -14.90
C ALA A 90 -13.94 -0.03 -13.45
N GLN A 91 -14.79 -1.02 -13.15
CA GLN A 91 -15.32 -1.21 -11.81
C GLN A 91 -14.24 -1.71 -10.85
N LEU A 92 -13.38 -2.61 -11.30
CA LEU A 92 -12.22 -3.06 -10.52
C LEU A 92 -11.27 -1.91 -10.21
N THR A 93 -10.97 -1.07 -11.20
CA THR A 93 -10.15 0.14 -11.02
C THR A 93 -10.78 1.10 -10.01
N ASP A 94 -12.09 1.33 -10.07
CA ASP A 94 -12.81 2.20 -9.12
C ASP A 94 -12.74 1.65 -7.68
N ILE A 95 -12.85 0.33 -7.52
CA ILE A 95 -12.70 -0.34 -6.21
C ILE A 95 -11.26 -0.22 -5.73
N LEU A 96 -10.28 -0.53 -6.54
CA LEU A 96 -8.87 -0.48 -6.14
C LEU A 96 -8.40 0.94 -5.82
N THR A 97 -8.79 1.93 -6.61
CA THR A 97 -8.49 3.34 -6.33
C THR A 97 -9.25 3.87 -5.11
N TYR A 98 -10.36 3.24 -4.72
CA TYR A 98 -11.04 3.51 -3.46
C TYR A 98 -10.25 3.01 -2.23
N HIS A 99 -9.38 2.02 -2.41
CA HIS A 99 -8.49 1.54 -1.34
C HIS A 99 -7.21 2.36 -1.20
N VAL A 100 -6.98 3.32 -2.10
CA VAL A 100 -5.78 4.15 -2.11
C VAL A 100 -6.12 5.58 -1.72
N VAL A 101 -5.39 6.10 -0.76
CA VAL A 101 -5.48 7.49 -0.31
C VAL A 101 -4.19 8.21 -0.69
N SER A 102 -4.30 9.41 -1.24
CA SER A 102 -3.14 10.27 -1.50
C SER A 102 -2.57 10.79 -0.19
N GLY A 103 -1.26 10.66 -0.03
CA GLY A 103 -0.54 11.08 1.17
C GLY A 103 -0.19 9.91 2.09
N ALA A 104 0.83 10.12 2.91
CA ALA A 104 1.22 9.17 3.96
C ALA A 104 0.35 9.43 5.20
N VAL A 105 -0.60 8.57 5.46
CA VAL A 105 -1.50 8.64 6.62
C VAL A 105 -1.16 7.51 7.59
N PRO A 106 -0.26 7.71 8.54
CA PRO A 106 0.01 6.70 9.57
C PRO A 106 -1.22 6.50 10.46
N ALA A 107 -1.29 5.36 11.14
CA ALA A 107 -2.43 5.00 11.98
C ALA A 107 -2.77 6.08 13.02
N LYS A 108 -1.74 6.72 13.60
CA LYS A 108 -1.92 7.82 14.55
C LYS A 108 -2.71 8.99 13.98
N VAL A 109 -2.51 9.30 12.71
CA VAL A 109 -3.26 10.33 12.00
C VAL A 109 -4.62 9.79 11.57
N ALA A 110 -4.66 8.57 11.03
CA ALA A 110 -5.91 7.94 10.60
C ALA A 110 -6.96 7.91 11.70
N VAL A 111 -6.59 7.62 12.95
CA VAL A 111 -7.53 7.58 14.09
C VAL A 111 -8.10 8.94 14.48
N THR A 112 -7.48 10.03 14.05
CA THR A 112 -7.97 11.41 14.30
C THR A 112 -8.86 11.91 13.16
N LEU A 113 -8.76 11.26 11.99
CA LEU A 113 -9.61 11.59 10.85
C LEU A 113 -10.98 10.94 11.02
N LYS A 114 -12.02 11.65 10.68
CA LYS A 114 -13.37 11.09 10.54
C LYS A 114 -13.60 10.52 9.14
N GLU A 115 -12.88 11.07 8.17
CA GLU A 115 -13.00 10.76 6.77
C GLU A 115 -11.63 10.83 6.08
N ALA A 116 -11.40 9.97 5.11
CA ALA A 116 -10.24 9.99 4.23
C ALA A 116 -10.69 10.04 2.77
N ASN A 117 -10.03 10.85 1.96
CA ASN A 117 -10.35 10.98 0.55
C ASN A 117 -9.52 9.99 -0.26
N ALA A 118 -10.19 9.03 -0.88
CA ALA A 118 -9.57 8.09 -1.79
C ALA A 118 -9.18 8.74 -3.13
N VAL A 119 -8.26 8.11 -3.84
CA VAL A 119 -7.77 8.60 -5.15
C VAL A 119 -8.92 8.73 -6.17
N ASN A 120 -9.94 7.90 -6.06
CA ASN A 120 -11.16 7.99 -6.89
C ASN A 120 -12.13 9.12 -6.47
N LYS A 121 -11.68 10.04 -5.60
CA LYS A 121 -12.46 11.19 -5.08
C LYS A 121 -13.69 10.79 -4.25
N LYS A 122 -13.75 9.55 -3.78
CA LYS A 122 -14.79 9.08 -2.86
C LYS A 122 -14.27 9.10 -1.44
N THR A 123 -15.16 9.34 -0.50
CA THR A 123 -14.83 9.42 0.92
C THR A 123 -14.91 8.05 1.58
N ILE A 124 -13.89 7.73 2.37
CA ILE A 124 -13.86 6.57 3.26
C ILE A 124 -14.12 7.09 4.67
N ASN A 125 -15.17 6.59 5.32
CA ASN A 125 -15.42 6.93 6.72
C ASN A 125 -14.42 6.19 7.62
N VAL A 126 -13.75 6.95 8.45
CA VAL A 126 -12.81 6.43 9.43
C VAL A 126 -13.47 6.50 10.81
N SER A 127 -13.48 5.42 11.53
CA SER A 127 -14.03 5.37 12.88
C SER A 127 -13.16 4.54 13.81
N LYS A 128 -13.13 4.95 15.07
CA LYS A 128 -12.49 4.18 16.12
C LYS A 128 -13.58 3.53 16.96
N LYS A 129 -13.57 2.20 17.03
CA LYS A 129 -14.49 1.44 17.82
C LYS A 129 -13.77 0.30 18.54
N ASP A 130 -14.08 0.08 19.81
CA ASP A 130 -13.49 -1.01 20.63
C ASP A 130 -11.95 -1.05 20.59
N GLY A 131 -11.31 0.12 20.56
CA GLY A 131 -9.85 0.23 20.46
C GLY A 131 -9.27 -0.06 19.08
N GLY A 132 -10.09 -0.47 18.12
CA GLY A 132 -9.73 -0.74 16.73
C GLY A 132 -10.05 0.40 15.77
N LEU A 133 -9.31 0.46 14.68
CA LEU A 133 -9.57 1.37 13.57
C LEU A 133 -10.46 0.66 12.54
N PHE A 134 -11.51 1.33 12.14
CA PHE A 134 -12.45 0.84 11.13
C PHE A 134 -12.54 1.82 9.97
N LEU A 135 -12.60 1.28 8.77
CA LEU A 135 -12.82 1.99 7.52
C LEU A 135 -14.16 1.55 6.95
N ASN A 136 -15.14 2.41 6.97
CA ASN A 136 -16.53 2.04 6.71
C ASN A 136 -16.97 0.90 7.65
N LYS A 137 -17.03 -0.34 7.14
CA LYS A 137 -17.37 -1.55 7.89
C LYS A 137 -16.20 -2.52 8.06
N SER A 138 -15.02 -2.18 7.51
CA SER A 138 -13.84 -3.04 7.50
C SER A 138 -12.94 -2.70 8.68
N LYS A 139 -12.51 -3.70 9.43
CA LYS A 139 -11.56 -3.54 10.53
C LYS A 139 -10.14 -3.52 9.99
N VAL A 140 -9.34 -2.58 10.48
CA VAL A 140 -7.89 -2.58 10.23
C VAL A 140 -7.23 -3.55 11.18
N ILE A 141 -6.55 -4.55 10.64
CA ILE A 141 -5.92 -5.65 11.42
C ILE A 141 -4.41 -5.48 11.58
N ALA A 142 -3.78 -4.74 10.68
CA ALA A 142 -2.38 -4.33 10.81
C ALA A 142 -2.21 -2.91 10.25
N THR A 143 -1.36 -2.14 10.88
CA THR A 143 -1.13 -0.74 10.53
C THR A 143 0.35 -0.46 10.32
N ASP A 144 0.64 0.65 9.64
CA ASP A 144 1.99 1.23 9.55
C ASP A 144 3.05 0.31 8.94
N ILE A 145 2.66 -0.56 8.00
CA ILE A 145 3.62 -1.29 7.18
C ILE A 145 4.23 -0.29 6.20
N LYS A 146 5.50 0.02 6.43
CA LYS A 146 6.22 1.01 5.63
C LYS A 146 6.67 0.42 4.30
N ALA A 147 6.47 1.16 3.25
CA ALA A 147 7.00 0.92 1.92
C ALA A 147 7.81 2.14 1.47
N SER A 148 8.61 2.01 0.42
CA SER A 148 9.46 3.11 -0.06
C SER A 148 8.66 4.32 -0.52
N ASN A 149 7.48 4.10 -1.09
CA ASN A 149 6.61 5.12 -1.64
C ASN A 149 5.28 5.28 -0.88
N GLY A 150 5.16 4.74 0.34
CA GLY A 150 3.97 4.94 1.15
C GLY A 150 3.81 4.03 2.36
N ILE A 151 2.58 3.91 2.81
CA ILE A 151 2.19 3.13 3.99
C ILE A 151 1.07 2.16 3.61
N ILE A 152 1.13 0.94 4.12
CA ILE A 152 0.09 -0.07 3.92
C ILE A 152 -0.59 -0.33 5.26
N HIS A 153 -1.91 -0.32 5.26
CA HIS A 153 -2.76 -0.79 6.34
C HIS A 153 -3.54 -2.00 5.88
N VAL A 154 -3.47 -3.09 6.62
CA VAL A 154 -4.17 -4.34 6.27
C VAL A 154 -5.58 -4.31 6.84
N ILE A 155 -6.55 -4.62 5.99
CA ILE A 155 -7.96 -4.67 6.34
C ILE A 155 -8.53 -6.08 6.16
N ASP A 156 -9.52 -6.41 6.98
CA ASP A 156 -10.17 -7.72 7.03
C ASP A 156 -11.33 -7.90 6.05
N SER A 157 -11.68 -6.85 5.33
CA SER A 157 -12.78 -6.85 4.36
C SER A 157 -12.52 -5.84 3.25
N VAL A 158 -12.96 -6.16 2.03
CA VAL A 158 -12.79 -5.28 0.87
C VAL A 158 -13.72 -4.07 1.01
N LEU A 159 -13.16 -2.86 0.80
CA LEU A 159 -13.94 -1.63 0.75
C LEU A 159 -14.69 -1.54 -0.59
N LEU A 160 -15.98 -1.64 -0.53
CA LEU A 160 -16.80 -1.41 -1.71
C LEU A 160 -17.22 0.07 -1.73
N PRO A 161 -16.90 0.81 -2.80
CA PRO A 161 -17.36 2.17 -2.94
C PRO A 161 -18.90 2.17 -3.00
N PRO A 162 -19.56 3.21 -2.46
CA PRO A 162 -20.99 3.32 -2.58
C PRO A 162 -21.36 3.30 -4.05
N ALA A 163 -22.26 2.39 -4.43
CA ALA A 163 -22.75 2.31 -5.80
C ALA A 163 -23.23 3.71 -6.22
N LYS A 164 -22.79 4.17 -7.39
CA LYS A 164 -23.42 5.33 -8.02
C LYS A 164 -24.90 4.99 -8.07
N LYS A 165 -25.74 5.75 -7.37
CA LYS A 165 -27.18 5.71 -7.63
C LYS A 165 -27.34 6.06 -9.10
N THR A 166 -27.41 5.05 -9.96
CA THR A 166 -27.95 5.25 -11.30
C THR A 166 -29.34 5.80 -11.02
N ALA A 167 -29.54 7.05 -11.38
CA ALA A 167 -30.84 7.66 -11.38
C ALA A 167 -31.75 6.66 -12.11
N LYS A 168 -32.76 6.13 -11.40
CA LYS A 168 -33.85 5.41 -12.04
C LYS A 168 -34.32 6.32 -13.16
N VAL A 169 -34.02 5.93 -14.38
CA VAL A 169 -34.77 6.47 -15.53
C VAL A 169 -36.21 6.05 -15.24
N SER A 170 -36.97 7.00 -14.73
CA SER A 170 -38.40 6.89 -14.64
C SER A 170 -38.89 6.73 -16.08
N GLN A 171 -39.21 5.51 -16.46
CA GLN A 171 -40.04 5.31 -17.64
C GLN A 171 -41.41 5.87 -17.27
N ALA A 172 -41.60 7.13 -17.62
CA ALA A 172 -42.93 7.68 -17.72
C ALA A 172 -43.59 7.08 -18.97
N LYS A 173 -44.70 6.50 -18.72
CA LYS A 173 -45.71 5.89 -19.55
C LYS A 173 -46.07 6.78 -20.79
#